data_0f21ca8c0650ef043b31749f872ea4e5
#
_entry.id   0f21ca8c0650ef043b31749f872ea4e5
#
_cell.length_a   1.000
_cell.length_b   1.000
_cell.length_c   1.000
_cell.angle_alpha   90.00
_cell.angle_beta   90.00
_cell.angle_gamma   90.00
#
_symmetry.space_group_name_H-M   'P 1'
#
loop_
_entity.id
_entity.type
_entity.pdbx_description
1 polymer ?
#
loop_
_entity_poly.entity_id
_entity_poly.type
_entity_poly.pdbx_seq_one_letter_code
_entity_poly.pdbx_strand_id
1 'polypeptide(L)'
;MANKEYKISDELLAAYLDGNTTKEETELVLKALKTDKELQEVLDIAVQTEEECATILPMNTSFTEEILPVFQKAALSGENVCAVLCEMYILHRRHLPYDEEWLLEAARRKDWLKPEGTPLYCLGNLLAYSGMLVSRKYNSTLDDIQRALDRDNDVVVGVDREKLYAEEVDLEDLTNHAVVVTHIEEDTVTIFDPYEEPYIVNIPTPDFLNAWKESQNYMIQVLQSVEEYEPHPINVDQIPLDGDLEELQEAIAENAHDVWAEARMKEGWTYGKERDDKNLKHPDLIPYTALPDSEKEYDRIMAFNTIKLVKKLGYDIVKLTKKEI
;
A
#
# COMPACT_ATOMS: atom_id res chain seq x y z
N MET A 1 -26.87 -21.89 -34.79
CA MET A 1 -25.93 -20.80 -34.41
C MET A 1 -24.78 -21.48 -33.72
N ALA A 2 -23.61 -21.48 -34.34
CA ALA A 2 -22.46 -22.22 -33.85
C ALA A 2 -21.97 -21.58 -32.53
N ASN A 3 -21.85 -22.37 -31.46
CA ASN A 3 -21.16 -22.00 -30.24
C ASN A 3 -19.69 -21.69 -30.60
N LYS A 4 -19.29 -20.44 -30.47
CA LYS A 4 -17.88 -20.08 -30.53
C LYS A 4 -17.30 -20.52 -29.18
N GLU A 5 -16.65 -21.67 -29.16
CA GLU A 5 -15.76 -22.06 -28.06
C GLU A 5 -14.63 -21.01 -27.98
N TYR A 6 -14.66 -20.20 -26.96
CA TYR A 6 -13.54 -19.34 -26.63
C TYR A 6 -12.51 -20.17 -25.84
N LYS A 7 -11.46 -20.57 -26.55
CA LYS A 7 -10.34 -21.32 -25.92
C LYS A 7 -9.55 -20.30 -25.09
N ILE A 8 -9.63 -20.42 -23.78
CA ILE A 8 -8.80 -19.63 -22.84
C ILE A 8 -7.38 -20.18 -22.94
N SER A 9 -6.39 -19.30 -23.07
CA SER A 9 -4.98 -19.73 -23.04
C SER A 9 -4.50 -19.92 -21.60
N ASP A 10 -3.48 -20.75 -21.43
CA ASP A 10 -2.88 -21.01 -20.11
C ASP A 10 -2.30 -19.70 -19.51
N GLU A 11 -1.77 -18.80 -20.35
CA GLU A 11 -1.27 -17.48 -19.92
C GLU A 11 -2.41 -16.57 -19.42
N LEU A 12 -3.59 -16.62 -20.06
CA LEU A 12 -4.73 -15.82 -19.63
C LEU A 12 -5.34 -16.39 -18.33
N LEU A 13 -5.34 -17.70 -18.17
CA LEU A 13 -5.80 -18.35 -16.96
C LEU A 13 -4.85 -18.04 -15.79
N ALA A 14 -3.54 -18.11 -16.01
CA ALA A 14 -2.53 -17.72 -15.01
C ALA A 14 -2.68 -16.23 -14.65
N ALA A 15 -2.85 -15.34 -15.63
CA ALA A 15 -3.07 -13.92 -15.37
C ALA A 15 -4.37 -13.66 -14.57
N TYR A 16 -5.40 -14.48 -14.77
CA TYR A 16 -6.66 -14.42 -14.02
C TYR A 16 -6.45 -14.84 -12.55
N LEU A 17 -5.74 -15.93 -12.31
CA LEU A 17 -5.38 -16.40 -10.96
C LEU A 17 -4.51 -15.36 -10.23
N ASP A 18 -3.57 -14.75 -10.94
CA ASP A 18 -2.70 -13.68 -10.42
C ASP A 18 -3.42 -12.32 -10.22
N GLY A 19 -4.71 -12.19 -10.55
CA GLY A 19 -5.45 -10.92 -10.49
C GLY A 19 -4.97 -9.85 -11.49
N ASN A 20 -4.20 -10.26 -12.52
CA ASN A 20 -3.56 -9.37 -13.51
C ASN A 20 -4.32 -9.26 -14.83
N THR A 21 -5.61 -9.59 -14.85
CA THR A 21 -6.47 -9.47 -16.04
C THR A 21 -7.19 -8.14 -16.13
N THR A 22 -7.42 -7.66 -17.35
CA THR A 22 -8.35 -6.56 -17.62
C THR A 22 -9.78 -6.99 -17.32
N LYS A 23 -10.70 -6.03 -17.23
CA LYS A 23 -12.12 -6.30 -16.95
C LYS A 23 -12.77 -7.18 -18.04
N GLU A 24 -12.41 -6.95 -19.30
CA GLU A 24 -12.87 -7.73 -20.45
C GLU A 24 -12.32 -9.15 -20.42
N GLU A 25 -11.06 -9.33 -20.07
CA GLU A 25 -10.41 -10.64 -19.92
C GLU A 25 -11.01 -11.44 -18.75
N THR A 26 -11.26 -10.78 -17.61
CA THR A 26 -11.95 -11.38 -16.47
C THR A 26 -13.34 -11.90 -16.86
N GLU A 27 -14.14 -11.08 -17.58
CA GLU A 27 -15.47 -11.49 -18.05
C GLU A 27 -15.39 -12.68 -19.03
N LEU A 28 -14.36 -12.71 -19.89
CA LEU A 28 -14.13 -13.79 -20.82
C LEU A 28 -13.83 -15.11 -20.10
N VAL A 29 -12.93 -15.09 -19.10
CA VAL A 29 -12.58 -16.25 -18.27
C VAL A 29 -13.80 -16.74 -17.49
N LEU A 30 -14.51 -15.85 -16.79
CA LEU A 30 -15.72 -16.19 -16.03
C LEU A 30 -16.83 -16.78 -16.91
N LYS A 31 -16.93 -16.35 -18.17
CA LYS A 31 -17.89 -16.91 -19.12
C LYS A 31 -17.49 -18.30 -19.61
N ALA A 32 -16.20 -18.52 -19.86
CA ALA A 32 -15.67 -19.82 -20.25
C ALA A 32 -15.82 -20.84 -19.10
N LEU A 33 -15.50 -20.46 -17.87
CA LEU A 33 -15.66 -21.28 -16.67
C LEU A 33 -17.11 -21.76 -16.44
N LYS A 34 -18.13 -21.03 -16.92
CA LYS A 34 -19.54 -21.47 -16.80
C LYS A 34 -19.92 -22.60 -17.74
N THR A 35 -19.16 -22.85 -18.78
CA THR A 35 -19.52 -23.79 -19.86
C THR A 35 -18.47 -24.86 -20.12
N ASP A 36 -17.24 -24.64 -19.70
CA ASP A 36 -16.09 -25.53 -19.92
C ASP A 36 -15.70 -26.22 -18.61
N LYS A 37 -16.01 -27.54 -18.53
CA LYS A 37 -15.71 -28.34 -17.35
C LYS A 37 -14.23 -28.69 -17.23
N GLU A 38 -13.51 -28.84 -18.35
CA GLU A 38 -12.06 -29.08 -18.31
C GLU A 38 -11.34 -27.86 -17.72
N LEU A 39 -11.78 -26.63 -18.09
CA LEU A 39 -11.25 -25.40 -17.56
C LEU A 39 -11.58 -25.23 -16.06
N GLN A 40 -12.78 -25.65 -15.63
CA GLN A 40 -13.14 -25.72 -14.21
C GLN A 40 -12.24 -26.68 -13.44
N GLU A 41 -12.02 -27.89 -13.96
CA GLU A 41 -11.14 -28.87 -13.32
C GLU A 41 -9.68 -28.38 -13.22
N VAL A 42 -9.18 -27.69 -14.25
CA VAL A 42 -7.84 -27.09 -14.23
C VAL A 42 -7.75 -25.96 -13.19
N LEU A 43 -8.80 -25.12 -13.08
CA LEU A 43 -8.85 -24.07 -12.06
C LEU A 43 -8.94 -24.67 -10.66
N ASP A 44 -9.80 -25.68 -10.46
CA ASP A 44 -9.96 -26.36 -9.18
C ASP A 44 -8.66 -27.06 -8.75
N ILE A 45 -7.93 -27.67 -9.71
CA ILE A 45 -6.59 -28.25 -9.45
C ILE A 45 -5.58 -27.14 -9.10
N ALA A 46 -5.58 -26.00 -9.82
CA ALA A 46 -4.68 -24.90 -9.53
C ALA A 46 -4.95 -24.31 -8.14
N VAL A 47 -6.21 -24.07 -7.79
CA VAL A 47 -6.63 -23.61 -6.47
C VAL A 47 -6.34 -24.66 -5.39
N GLN A 48 -6.61 -25.96 -5.64
CA GLN A 48 -6.24 -27.04 -4.72
C GLN A 48 -4.73 -27.19 -4.57
N THR A 49 -3.94 -26.98 -5.63
CA THR A 49 -2.48 -27.02 -5.55
C THR A 49 -1.94 -25.86 -4.74
N GLU A 50 -2.57 -24.68 -4.84
CA GLU A 50 -2.28 -23.54 -3.94
C GLU A 50 -2.72 -23.85 -2.49
N GLU A 51 -3.89 -24.44 -2.28
CA GLU A 51 -4.37 -24.89 -0.96
C GLU A 51 -3.54 -26.06 -0.40
N GLU A 52 -3.07 -27.01 -1.24
CA GLU A 52 -2.19 -28.12 -0.83
C GLU A 52 -0.75 -27.68 -0.59
N CYS A 53 -0.20 -26.73 -1.34
CA CYS A 53 1.04 -26.03 -0.99
C CYS A 53 0.90 -25.28 0.33
N ALA A 54 -0.27 -24.68 0.59
CA ALA A 54 -0.61 -24.08 1.86
C ALA A 54 -0.71 -25.08 3.03
N THR A 55 -0.99 -26.37 2.72
CA THR A 55 -1.18 -27.43 3.74
C THR A 55 0.10 -28.24 4.04
N ILE A 56 1.18 -28.05 3.27
CA ILE A 56 2.42 -28.85 3.39
C ILE A 56 3.45 -28.24 4.36
N LEU A 57 3.23 -27.01 4.85
CA LEU A 57 4.10 -26.48 5.89
C LEU A 57 3.72 -27.08 7.25
N PRO A 58 4.64 -27.81 7.93
CA PRO A 58 4.37 -28.31 9.27
C PRO A 58 4.20 -27.11 10.21
N MET A 59 3.00 -26.92 10.75
CA MET A 59 2.62 -25.86 11.71
C MET A 59 3.44 -25.84 13.03
N ASN A 60 4.65 -26.42 13.05
CA ASN A 60 5.45 -26.63 14.25
C ASN A 60 6.92 -26.22 14.12
N THR A 61 7.35 -25.63 13.00
CA THR A 61 8.67 -25.01 12.92
C THR A 61 8.65 -23.64 13.59
N SER A 62 9.68 -23.33 14.36
CA SER A 62 9.79 -21.98 14.91
C SER A 62 10.01 -20.99 13.75
N PHE A 63 9.41 -19.80 13.83
CA PHE A 63 9.61 -18.74 12.84
C PHE A 63 11.10 -18.54 12.49
N THR A 64 11.98 -18.67 13.46
CA THR A 64 13.44 -18.63 13.32
C THR A 64 13.98 -19.63 12.31
N GLU A 65 13.47 -20.88 12.31
CA GLU A 65 13.91 -21.91 11.37
C GLU A 65 13.43 -21.65 9.94
N GLU A 66 12.29 -21.00 9.79
CA GLU A 66 11.69 -20.67 8.50
C GLU A 66 12.39 -19.49 7.82
N ILE A 67 12.59 -18.38 8.54
CA ILE A 67 13.17 -17.16 7.96
C ILE A 67 14.69 -17.18 7.83
N LEU A 68 15.39 -18.01 8.62
CA LEU A 68 16.85 -18.01 8.63
C LEU A 68 17.47 -18.27 7.25
N PRO A 69 16.98 -19.19 6.42
CA PRO A 69 17.50 -19.40 5.06
C PRO A 69 17.30 -18.17 4.16
N VAL A 70 16.14 -17.51 4.25
CA VAL A 70 15.83 -16.29 3.48
C VAL A 70 16.74 -15.15 3.90
N PHE A 71 16.90 -14.95 5.20
CA PHE A 71 17.79 -13.94 5.76
C PHE A 71 19.25 -14.17 5.32
N GLN A 72 19.76 -15.38 5.43
CA GLN A 72 21.13 -15.71 5.00
C GLN A 72 21.33 -15.48 3.51
N LYS A 73 20.37 -15.85 2.67
CA LYS A 73 20.43 -15.62 1.21
C LYS A 73 20.40 -14.13 0.86
N ALA A 74 19.57 -13.34 1.53
CA ALA A 74 19.48 -11.90 1.34
C ALA A 74 20.74 -11.18 1.85
N ALA A 75 21.25 -11.55 3.00
CA ALA A 75 22.52 -11.00 3.53
C ALA A 75 23.71 -11.26 2.58
N LEU A 76 23.75 -12.44 1.93
CA LEU A 76 24.75 -12.76 0.92
C LEU A 76 24.61 -11.92 -0.37
N SER A 77 23.40 -11.48 -0.72
CA SER A 77 23.13 -10.63 -1.88
C SER A 77 23.29 -9.13 -1.58
N GLY A 78 23.46 -8.75 -0.31
CA GLY A 78 23.56 -7.36 0.12
C GLY A 78 22.21 -6.59 0.03
N GLU A 79 21.09 -7.30 -0.02
CA GLU A 79 19.75 -6.70 -0.05
C GLU A 79 19.27 -6.41 1.37
N ASN A 80 18.65 -5.25 1.58
CA ASN A 80 17.93 -4.93 2.81
C ASN A 80 16.50 -5.47 2.73
N VAL A 81 16.23 -6.57 3.43
CA VAL A 81 14.93 -7.29 3.40
C VAL A 81 14.12 -7.14 4.70
N CYS A 82 14.47 -6.20 5.58
CA CYS A 82 13.82 -6.04 6.88
C CYS A 82 12.29 -5.98 6.77
N ALA A 83 11.75 -5.20 5.82
CA ALA A 83 10.32 -5.06 5.61
C ALA A 83 9.68 -6.39 5.17
N VAL A 84 10.32 -7.13 4.24
CA VAL A 84 9.84 -8.43 3.79
C VAL A 84 9.77 -9.41 4.96
N LEU A 85 10.78 -9.43 5.83
CA LEU A 85 10.82 -10.28 7.01
C LEU A 85 9.77 -9.88 8.07
N CYS A 86 9.51 -8.59 8.24
CA CYS A 86 8.42 -8.10 9.09
C CYS A 86 7.05 -8.58 8.57
N GLU A 87 6.84 -8.52 7.25
CA GLU A 87 5.60 -8.96 6.63
C GLU A 87 5.44 -10.49 6.73
N MET A 88 6.50 -11.27 6.54
CA MET A 88 6.52 -12.72 6.77
C MET A 88 6.22 -13.07 8.24
N TYR A 89 6.80 -12.33 9.20
CA TYR A 89 6.49 -12.52 10.61
C TYR A 89 5.00 -12.36 10.91
N ILE A 90 4.35 -11.38 10.31
CA ILE A 90 2.90 -11.17 10.46
C ILE A 90 2.11 -12.33 9.87
N LEU A 91 2.47 -12.79 8.66
CA LEU A 91 1.83 -13.96 8.04
C LEU A 91 1.96 -15.20 8.92
N HIS A 92 3.17 -15.46 9.44
CA HIS A 92 3.43 -16.56 10.37
C HIS A 92 2.60 -16.43 11.66
N ARG A 93 2.60 -15.26 12.29
CA ARG A 93 1.83 -14.98 13.52
C ARG A 93 0.32 -15.20 13.33
N ARG A 94 -0.17 -14.88 12.13
CA ARG A 94 -1.59 -15.06 11.74
C ARG A 94 -1.90 -16.48 11.26
N HIS A 95 -0.92 -17.39 11.28
CA HIS A 95 -1.05 -18.76 10.77
C HIS A 95 -1.55 -18.81 9.32
N LEU A 96 -1.17 -17.83 8.52
CA LEU A 96 -1.45 -17.82 7.09
C LEU A 96 -0.34 -18.55 6.36
N PRO A 97 -0.68 -19.39 5.40
CA PRO A 97 0.33 -20.10 4.60
C PRO A 97 1.10 -19.11 3.72
N TYR A 98 2.39 -19.32 3.58
CA TYR A 98 3.24 -18.57 2.66
C TYR A 98 4.46 -19.41 2.29
N ASP A 99 5.05 -19.07 1.15
CA ASP A 99 6.36 -19.57 0.72
C ASP A 99 7.34 -18.39 0.70
N GLU A 100 8.43 -18.50 1.45
CA GLU A 100 9.37 -17.40 1.67
C GLU A 100 10.10 -17.00 0.39
N GLU A 101 10.53 -18.00 -0.42
CA GLU A 101 11.23 -17.73 -1.68
C GLU A 101 10.29 -17.06 -2.67
N TRP A 102 9.04 -17.50 -2.72
CA TRP A 102 8.01 -16.93 -3.59
C TRP A 102 7.66 -15.49 -3.20
N LEU A 103 7.49 -15.19 -1.89
CA LEU A 103 7.24 -13.82 -1.42
C LEU A 103 8.40 -12.89 -1.73
N LEU A 104 9.64 -13.34 -1.51
CA LEU A 104 10.82 -12.55 -1.82
C LEU A 104 10.93 -12.27 -3.33
N GLU A 105 10.67 -13.28 -4.15
CA GLU A 105 10.70 -13.13 -5.60
C GLU A 105 9.53 -12.26 -6.11
N ALA A 106 8.35 -12.37 -5.49
CA ALA A 106 7.21 -11.49 -5.78
C ALA A 106 7.55 -10.02 -5.48
N ALA A 107 8.19 -9.75 -4.33
CA ALA A 107 8.62 -8.41 -3.95
C ALA A 107 9.61 -7.82 -4.97
N ARG A 108 10.57 -8.62 -5.46
CA ARG A 108 11.53 -8.21 -6.50
C ARG A 108 10.82 -7.95 -7.83
N ARG A 109 10.05 -8.90 -8.32
CA ARG A 109 9.34 -8.83 -9.61
C ARG A 109 8.36 -7.66 -9.70
N LYS A 110 7.72 -7.31 -8.59
CA LYS A 110 6.78 -6.19 -8.52
C LYS A 110 7.43 -4.85 -8.17
N ASP A 111 8.78 -4.81 -8.11
CA ASP A 111 9.56 -3.62 -7.76
C ASP A 111 9.23 -3.04 -6.37
N TRP A 112 8.78 -3.91 -5.45
CA TRP A 112 8.53 -3.55 -4.04
C TRP A 112 9.77 -3.69 -3.17
N LEU A 113 10.74 -4.53 -3.59
CA LEU A 113 12.06 -4.66 -2.99
C LEU A 113 13.09 -4.16 -3.99
N LYS A 114 13.87 -3.17 -3.56
CA LYS A 114 15.00 -2.59 -4.30
C LYS A 114 16.31 -2.94 -3.62
N PRO A 115 17.47 -2.72 -4.26
CA PRO A 115 18.76 -2.98 -3.62
C PRO A 115 18.92 -2.32 -2.25
N GLU A 116 18.38 -1.09 -2.09
CA GLU A 116 18.45 -0.31 -0.86
C GLU A 116 17.42 -0.75 0.18
N GLY A 117 16.45 -1.60 -0.19
CA GLY A 117 15.36 -2.07 0.64
C GLY A 117 13.97 -1.79 0.07
N THR A 118 12.95 -1.97 0.88
CA THR A 118 11.56 -1.71 0.51
C THR A 118 11.25 -0.22 0.63
N PRO A 119 10.86 0.46 -0.47
CA PRO A 119 10.39 1.85 -0.37
C PRO A 119 9.22 1.97 0.61
N LEU A 120 9.18 3.05 1.37
CA LEU A 120 8.19 3.25 2.43
C LEU A 120 6.73 3.07 1.93
N TYR A 121 6.43 3.57 0.71
CA TYR A 121 5.10 3.42 0.09
C TYR A 121 4.79 1.99 -0.36
N CYS A 122 5.78 1.08 -0.39
CA CYS A 122 5.59 -0.34 -0.68
C CYS A 122 5.42 -1.19 0.58
N LEU A 123 5.70 -0.64 1.78
CA LEU A 123 5.54 -1.36 3.03
C LEU A 123 4.10 -1.87 3.19
N GLY A 124 3.94 -3.15 3.49
CA GLY A 124 2.65 -3.85 3.58
C GLY A 124 2.09 -4.36 2.26
N ASN A 125 2.82 -4.19 1.14
CA ASN A 125 2.34 -4.68 -0.16
C ASN A 125 2.28 -6.21 -0.24
N LEU A 126 3.19 -6.93 0.40
CA LEU A 126 3.16 -8.41 0.45
C LEU A 126 1.97 -8.89 1.28
N LEU A 127 1.66 -8.23 2.40
CA LEU A 127 0.47 -8.53 3.21
C LEU A 127 -0.81 -8.30 2.41
N ALA A 128 -0.90 -7.18 1.68
CA ALA A 128 -2.04 -6.90 0.80
C ALA A 128 -2.14 -7.93 -0.35
N TYR A 129 -1.01 -8.35 -0.90
CA TYR A 129 -0.93 -9.37 -1.94
C TYR A 129 -1.36 -10.76 -1.43
N SER A 130 -1.14 -11.03 -0.14
CA SER A 130 -1.62 -12.22 0.56
C SER A 130 -3.08 -12.09 1.04
N GLY A 131 -3.82 -11.11 0.55
CA GLY A 131 -5.26 -10.93 0.81
C GLY A 131 -5.59 -10.19 2.11
N MET A 132 -4.61 -9.62 2.82
CA MET A 132 -4.85 -8.86 4.04
C MET A 132 -5.26 -7.41 3.75
N LEU A 133 -6.05 -6.82 4.64
CA LEU A 133 -6.46 -5.41 4.55
C LEU A 133 -5.40 -4.53 5.20
N VAL A 134 -4.63 -3.79 4.41
CA VAL A 134 -3.55 -2.93 4.90
C VAL A 134 -3.96 -1.46 4.80
N SER A 135 -3.94 -0.77 5.93
CA SER A 135 -4.11 0.68 6.00
C SER A 135 -2.78 1.37 6.31
N ARG A 136 -2.52 2.51 5.67
CA ARG A 136 -1.27 3.28 5.80
C ARG A 136 -1.55 4.66 6.36
N LYS A 137 -0.69 5.13 7.27
CA LYS A 137 -0.86 6.41 7.92
C LYS A 137 0.47 7.13 8.15
N TYR A 138 0.53 8.41 7.82
CA TYR A 138 1.61 9.32 8.19
C TYR A 138 1.24 10.14 9.43
N ASN A 139 2.23 10.69 10.09
CA ASN A 139 2.07 11.51 11.30
C ASN A 139 1.25 10.81 12.38
N SER A 140 1.46 9.51 12.51
CA SER A 140 0.83 8.69 13.54
C SER A 140 1.42 9.00 14.93
N THR A 141 0.68 8.62 15.94
CA THR A 141 1.06 8.79 17.36
C THR A 141 1.18 7.42 18.03
N LEU A 142 1.77 7.36 19.21
CA LEU A 142 1.75 6.14 20.03
C LEU A 142 0.33 5.69 20.35
N ASP A 143 -0.61 6.64 20.54
CA ASP A 143 -2.03 6.32 20.74
C ASP A 143 -2.66 5.65 19.51
N ASP A 144 -2.19 6.00 18.30
CA ASP A 144 -2.65 5.31 17.07
C ASP A 144 -2.16 3.86 17.03
N ILE A 145 -0.89 3.64 17.40
CA ILE A 145 -0.33 2.29 17.50
C ILE A 145 -1.07 1.51 18.58
N GLN A 146 -1.24 2.09 19.78
CA GLN A 146 -1.94 1.43 20.89
C GLN A 146 -3.35 1.01 20.48
N ARG A 147 -4.12 1.92 19.86
CA ARG A 147 -5.47 1.60 19.36
C ARG A 147 -5.48 0.48 18.32
N ALA A 148 -4.46 0.40 17.46
CA ALA A 148 -4.34 -0.70 16.51
C ALA A 148 -4.06 -2.03 17.23
N LEU A 149 -3.13 -2.04 18.18
CA LEU A 149 -2.82 -3.23 18.99
C LEU A 149 -4.01 -3.69 19.85
N ASP A 150 -4.76 -2.76 20.44
CA ASP A 150 -5.98 -3.05 21.23
C ASP A 150 -7.08 -3.73 20.39
N ARG A 151 -7.06 -3.53 19.06
CA ARG A 151 -7.95 -4.18 18.08
C ARG A 151 -7.36 -5.47 17.50
N ASP A 152 -6.25 -5.95 18.05
CA ASP A 152 -5.47 -7.08 17.51
C ASP A 152 -4.99 -6.87 16.07
N ASN A 153 -4.76 -5.62 15.66
CA ASN A 153 -4.15 -5.28 14.39
C ASN A 153 -2.62 -5.35 14.50
N ASP A 154 -1.98 -5.93 13.48
CA ASP A 154 -0.53 -5.86 13.38
C ASP A 154 -0.08 -4.48 12.90
N VAL A 155 1.02 -3.99 13.46
CA VAL A 155 1.57 -2.68 13.14
C VAL A 155 3.02 -2.80 12.71
N VAL A 156 3.35 -2.30 11.51
CA VAL A 156 4.73 -2.14 11.04
C VAL A 156 5.04 -0.66 10.91
N VAL A 157 6.23 -0.26 11.33
CA VAL A 157 6.71 1.11 11.22
C VAL A 157 8.06 1.17 10.50
N GLY A 158 8.28 2.26 9.75
CA GLY A 158 9.59 2.56 9.20
C GLY A 158 10.37 3.42 10.19
N VAL A 159 11.61 3.09 10.48
CA VAL A 159 12.46 3.75 11.46
C VAL A 159 13.88 3.98 10.92
N ASP A 160 14.62 4.83 11.57
CA ASP A 160 16.06 4.96 11.45
C ASP A 160 16.71 4.01 12.47
N ARG A 161 17.46 3.00 11.99
CA ARG A 161 18.00 1.93 12.84
C ARG A 161 19.05 2.46 13.82
N GLU A 162 19.94 3.36 13.38
CA GLU A 162 20.99 3.90 14.21
C GLU A 162 20.41 4.68 15.39
N LYS A 163 19.36 5.47 15.16
CA LYS A 163 18.64 6.18 16.20
C LYS A 163 17.86 5.26 17.12
N LEU A 164 17.33 4.15 16.57
CA LEU A 164 16.59 3.17 17.36
C LEU A 164 17.46 2.53 18.44
N TYR A 165 18.74 2.27 18.11
CA TYR A 165 19.70 1.63 19.01
C TYR A 165 20.73 2.60 19.60
N ALA A 166 20.55 3.90 19.43
CA ALA A 166 21.45 4.95 19.90
C ALA A 166 22.92 4.75 19.43
N GLU A 167 23.09 4.21 18.23
CA GLU A 167 24.38 4.05 17.56
C GLU A 167 24.89 5.38 16.98
N GLU A 168 26.18 5.45 16.61
CA GLU A 168 26.71 6.64 15.92
C GLU A 168 26.05 6.78 14.54
N VAL A 169 25.35 7.90 14.34
CA VAL A 169 24.57 8.15 13.13
C VAL A 169 25.48 8.51 11.96
N ASP A 170 25.44 7.75 10.88
CA ASP A 170 25.94 8.21 9.58
C ASP A 170 24.91 9.17 8.98
N LEU A 171 25.31 10.42 8.71
CA LEU A 171 24.39 11.51 8.34
C LEU A 171 23.69 11.31 6.97
N GLU A 172 24.00 10.26 6.23
CA GLU A 172 23.45 10.00 4.90
C GLU A 172 22.27 9.00 4.89
N ASP A 173 22.03 8.24 5.98
CA ASP A 173 20.97 7.23 6.05
C ASP A 173 19.71 7.73 6.77
N LEU A 174 18.67 7.98 5.98
CA LEU A 174 17.33 8.33 6.45
C LEU A 174 16.43 7.09 6.30
N THR A 175 15.67 6.72 7.32
CA THR A 175 14.68 5.62 7.32
C THR A 175 15.14 4.38 6.53
N ASN A 176 15.98 3.60 7.15
CA ASN A 176 16.66 2.47 6.54
C ASN A 176 16.16 1.11 7.06
N HIS A 177 15.18 1.11 7.97
CA HIS A 177 14.74 -0.09 8.67
C HIS A 177 13.23 -0.15 8.89
N ALA A 178 12.71 -1.36 9.01
CA ALA A 178 11.32 -1.64 9.34
C ALA A 178 11.23 -2.63 10.50
N VAL A 179 10.31 -2.39 11.43
CA VAL A 179 10.06 -3.24 12.59
C VAL A 179 8.56 -3.41 12.84
N VAL A 180 8.17 -4.53 13.47
CA VAL A 180 6.79 -4.75 13.90
C VAL A 180 6.66 -4.32 15.36
N VAL A 181 5.72 -3.42 15.66
CA VAL A 181 5.41 -3.06 17.05
C VAL A 181 4.46 -4.11 17.60
N THR A 182 4.85 -4.75 18.70
CA THR A 182 4.09 -5.84 19.33
C THR A 182 3.41 -5.43 20.62
N HIS A 183 4.00 -4.47 21.36
CA HIS A 183 3.45 -3.99 22.61
C HIS A 183 3.98 -2.61 22.97
N ILE A 184 3.21 -1.84 23.75
CA ILE A 184 3.62 -0.55 24.29
C ILE A 184 3.38 -0.55 25.80
N GLU A 185 4.39 -0.15 26.56
CA GLU A 185 4.30 0.14 27.99
C GLU A 185 4.62 1.63 28.22
N GLU A 186 4.53 2.08 29.48
CA GLU A 186 4.71 3.50 29.83
C GLU A 186 6.03 4.08 29.31
N ASP A 187 7.14 3.37 29.49
CA ASP A 187 8.49 3.83 29.14
C ASP A 187 9.15 3.06 28.00
N THR A 188 8.49 2.03 27.46
CA THR A 188 9.09 1.12 26.46
C THR A 188 8.12 0.74 25.36
N VAL A 189 8.67 0.55 24.16
CA VAL A 189 7.99 -0.04 22.99
C VAL A 189 8.65 -1.37 22.68
N THR A 190 7.89 -2.45 22.75
CA THR A 190 8.37 -3.78 22.39
C THR A 190 8.16 -3.98 20.89
N ILE A 191 9.23 -4.35 20.21
CA ILE A 191 9.24 -4.58 18.77
C ILE A 191 9.73 -5.97 18.42
N PHE A 192 9.31 -6.48 17.27
CA PHE A 192 10.01 -7.53 16.55
C PHE A 192 10.96 -6.84 15.56
N ASP A 193 12.25 -7.08 15.69
CA ASP A 193 13.28 -6.64 14.75
C ASP A 193 13.89 -7.87 14.07
N PRO A 194 13.78 -8.01 12.75
CA PRO A 194 14.30 -9.18 12.05
C PRO A 194 15.83 -9.28 12.03
N TYR A 195 16.54 -8.23 12.42
CA TYR A 195 18.02 -8.16 12.39
C TYR A 195 18.68 -8.28 13.76
N GLU A 196 17.89 -8.43 14.82
CA GLU A 196 18.39 -8.56 16.20
C GLU A 196 18.27 -10.00 16.73
N GLU A 197 19.11 -10.36 17.69
CA GLU A 197 19.00 -11.58 18.52
C GLU A 197 19.04 -11.21 20.00
N PRO A 198 17.95 -11.39 20.75
CA PRO A 198 16.67 -11.99 20.35
C PRO A 198 15.84 -11.03 19.47
N TYR A 199 15.00 -11.56 18.59
CA TYR A 199 14.18 -10.76 17.67
C TYR A 199 13.16 -9.85 18.35
N ILE A 200 12.76 -10.16 19.58
CA ILE A 200 11.88 -9.32 20.40
C ILE A 200 12.73 -8.44 21.30
N VAL A 201 12.65 -7.15 21.07
CA VAL A 201 13.47 -6.15 21.73
C VAL A 201 12.59 -5.09 22.39
N ASN A 202 13.00 -4.64 23.57
CA ASN A 202 12.36 -3.52 24.27
C ASN A 202 13.18 -2.25 24.02
N ILE A 203 12.57 -1.27 23.37
CA ILE A 203 13.19 0.01 23.04
C ILE A 203 12.66 1.08 23.98
N PRO A 204 13.50 1.93 24.58
CA PRO A 204 13.02 3.10 25.33
C PRO A 204 12.13 3.97 24.43
N THR A 205 10.97 4.39 24.94
CA THR A 205 10.02 5.20 24.19
C THR A 205 10.63 6.46 23.53
N PRO A 206 11.54 7.20 24.19
CA PRO A 206 12.19 8.35 23.56
C PRO A 206 13.04 7.98 22.34
N ASP A 207 13.77 6.85 22.38
CA ASP A 207 14.63 6.40 21.30
C ASP A 207 13.77 5.91 20.13
N PHE A 208 12.70 5.14 20.40
CA PHE A 208 11.72 4.75 19.41
C PHE A 208 11.11 5.96 18.69
N LEU A 209 10.64 6.96 19.43
CA LEU A 209 10.06 8.17 18.84
C LEU A 209 11.08 8.96 18.03
N ASN A 210 12.35 9.01 18.49
CA ASN A 210 13.42 9.67 17.74
C ASN A 210 13.74 8.97 16.41
N ALA A 211 13.72 7.64 16.39
CA ALA A 211 13.91 6.84 15.19
C ALA A 211 12.70 6.90 14.24
N TRP A 212 11.49 6.85 14.79
CA TRP A 212 10.25 6.79 14.00
C TRP A 212 9.93 8.11 13.29
N LYS A 213 10.29 9.25 13.86
CA LYS A 213 10.05 10.57 13.23
C LYS A 213 10.72 10.72 11.86
N GLU A 214 11.79 9.98 11.57
CA GLU A 214 12.50 10.07 10.30
C GLU A 214 11.65 9.59 9.11
N SER A 215 10.71 8.70 9.36
CA SER A 215 9.67 8.31 8.39
C SER A 215 8.43 9.20 8.42
N GLN A 216 8.46 10.34 9.12
CA GLN A 216 7.28 11.15 9.43
C GLN A 216 6.23 10.37 10.22
N ASN A 217 6.66 9.54 11.16
CA ASN A 217 5.84 8.65 11.95
C ASN A 217 4.91 7.78 11.07
N TYR A 218 5.50 7.22 10.01
CA TYR A 218 4.77 6.34 9.09
C TYR A 218 4.51 5.00 9.75
N MET A 219 3.26 4.56 9.66
CA MET A 219 2.86 3.21 10.07
C MET A 219 1.95 2.57 9.03
N ILE A 220 1.99 1.26 8.98
CA ILE A 220 0.92 0.45 8.40
C ILE A 220 0.25 -0.33 9.52
N GLN A 221 -1.04 -0.60 9.36
CA GLN A 221 -1.79 -1.52 10.21
C GLN A 221 -2.55 -2.52 9.35
N VAL A 222 -2.63 -3.76 9.84
CA VAL A 222 -3.40 -4.82 9.22
C VAL A 222 -4.75 -4.89 9.89
N LEU A 223 -5.81 -4.48 9.18
CA LEU A 223 -7.18 -4.43 9.69
C LEU A 223 -7.79 -5.83 9.74
N GLN A 224 -8.65 -6.09 10.73
CA GLN A 224 -9.40 -7.33 10.85
C GLN A 224 -10.59 -7.36 9.88
N SER A 225 -11.14 -6.21 9.53
CA SER A 225 -12.27 -6.07 8.62
C SER A 225 -12.30 -4.72 7.92
N VAL A 226 -13.10 -4.61 6.84
CA VAL A 226 -13.27 -3.36 6.09
C VAL A 226 -13.96 -2.29 6.95
N GLU A 227 -14.78 -2.68 7.93
CA GLU A 227 -15.48 -1.77 8.83
C GLU A 227 -14.54 -1.01 9.77
N GLU A 228 -13.31 -1.50 9.95
CA GLU A 228 -12.28 -0.81 10.73
C GLU A 228 -11.58 0.31 9.95
N TYR A 229 -11.81 0.39 8.64
CA TYR A 229 -11.15 1.39 7.83
C TYR A 229 -11.62 2.80 8.19
N GLU A 230 -10.70 3.61 8.65
CA GLU A 230 -10.86 5.04 8.89
C GLU A 230 -9.93 5.80 7.93
N PRO A 231 -10.43 6.76 7.13
CA PRO A 231 -9.56 7.59 6.30
C PRO A 231 -8.70 8.51 7.17
N HIS A 232 -7.42 8.58 6.88
CA HIS A 232 -6.46 9.39 7.63
C HIS A 232 -5.79 10.43 6.71
N PRO A 233 -6.51 11.49 6.27
CA PRO A 233 -5.90 12.55 5.49
C PRO A 233 -4.82 13.24 6.32
N ILE A 234 -3.66 13.48 5.70
CA ILE A 234 -2.58 14.22 6.36
C ILE A 234 -3.07 15.64 6.64
N ASN A 235 -3.05 16.04 7.93
CA ASN A 235 -3.41 17.40 8.29
C ASN A 235 -2.39 18.41 7.74
N VAL A 236 -2.84 19.30 6.90
CA VAL A 236 -2.04 20.35 6.24
C VAL A 236 -2.52 21.76 6.60
N ASP A 237 -3.41 21.93 7.59
CA ASP A 237 -4.03 23.20 7.95
C ASP A 237 -3.00 24.26 8.35
N GLN A 238 -1.93 23.84 9.02
CA GLN A 238 -0.86 24.72 9.51
C GLN A 238 0.16 25.10 8.42
N ILE A 239 0.05 24.53 7.22
CA ILE A 239 0.98 24.84 6.13
C ILE A 239 0.52 26.12 5.43
N PRO A 240 1.30 27.21 5.51
CA PRO A 240 0.95 28.43 4.81
C PRO A 240 1.16 28.25 3.30
N LEU A 241 0.26 28.83 2.51
CA LEU A 241 0.46 29.02 1.08
C LEU A 241 0.80 30.48 0.81
N ASP A 242 1.80 30.72 -0.02
CA ASP A 242 2.14 32.03 -0.52
C ASP A 242 1.05 32.50 -1.51
N GLY A 243 0.73 33.79 -1.52
CA GLY A 243 -0.37 34.34 -2.32
C GLY A 243 -0.30 34.07 -3.84
N ASP A 244 0.90 33.83 -4.35
CA ASP A 244 1.13 33.43 -5.77
C ASP A 244 0.60 32.04 -6.13
N LEU A 245 0.22 31.23 -5.13
CA LEU A 245 -0.25 29.86 -5.34
C LEU A 245 -1.79 29.77 -5.50
N GLU A 246 -2.55 30.84 -5.28
CA GLU A 246 -4.01 30.86 -5.49
C GLU A 246 -4.36 30.62 -6.97
N GLU A 247 -3.62 31.27 -7.90
CA GLU A 247 -3.80 31.06 -9.33
C GLU A 247 -3.47 29.61 -9.74
N LEU A 248 -2.42 29.05 -9.16
CA LEU A 248 -2.03 27.64 -9.40
C LEU A 248 -3.09 26.70 -8.85
N GLN A 249 -3.65 26.97 -7.69
CA GLN A 249 -4.72 26.17 -7.09
C GLN A 249 -5.94 26.11 -8.00
N GLU A 250 -6.44 27.25 -8.49
CA GLU A 250 -7.62 27.29 -9.35
C GLU A 250 -7.36 26.56 -10.68
N ALA A 251 -6.15 26.70 -11.24
CA ALA A 251 -5.75 25.98 -12.45
C ALA A 251 -5.68 24.45 -12.23
N ILE A 252 -5.22 23.99 -11.04
CA ILE A 252 -5.21 22.55 -10.69
C ILE A 252 -6.65 22.06 -10.52
N ALA A 253 -7.51 22.80 -9.86
CA ALA A 253 -8.90 22.43 -9.62
C ALA A 253 -9.68 22.29 -10.95
N GLU A 254 -9.55 23.28 -11.85
CA GLU A 254 -10.17 23.22 -13.18
C GLU A 254 -9.65 22.04 -14.00
N ASN A 255 -8.32 21.84 -14.02
CA ASN A 255 -7.73 20.70 -14.73
C ASN A 255 -8.16 19.34 -14.14
N ALA A 256 -8.32 19.23 -12.81
CA ALA A 256 -8.79 18.01 -12.18
C ALA A 256 -10.22 17.65 -12.63
N HIS A 257 -11.09 18.66 -12.69
CA HIS A 257 -12.43 18.51 -13.25
C HIS A 257 -12.41 18.04 -14.72
N ASP A 258 -11.60 18.68 -15.54
CA ASP A 258 -11.50 18.35 -16.98
C ASP A 258 -10.96 16.92 -17.19
N VAL A 259 -9.96 16.49 -16.43
CA VAL A 259 -9.43 15.11 -16.47
C VAL A 259 -10.50 14.10 -16.06
N TRP A 260 -11.26 14.38 -14.99
CA TRP A 260 -12.37 13.54 -14.57
C TRP A 260 -13.47 13.48 -15.65
N ALA A 261 -13.88 14.63 -16.20
CA ALA A 261 -14.91 14.72 -17.22
C ALA A 261 -14.50 13.98 -18.50
N GLU A 262 -13.25 14.14 -18.94
CA GLU A 262 -12.71 13.41 -20.09
C GLU A 262 -12.76 11.90 -19.89
N ALA A 263 -12.34 11.41 -18.71
CA ALA A 263 -12.38 9.99 -18.39
C ALA A 263 -13.82 9.45 -18.41
N ARG A 264 -14.77 10.15 -17.81
CA ARG A 264 -16.19 9.78 -17.83
C ARG A 264 -16.76 9.76 -19.24
N MET A 265 -16.45 10.75 -20.08
CA MET A 265 -16.90 10.79 -21.47
C MET A 265 -16.33 9.62 -22.30
N LYS A 266 -15.07 9.22 -22.05
CA LYS A 266 -14.47 8.02 -22.69
C LYS A 266 -15.18 6.72 -22.27
N GLU A 267 -15.72 6.65 -21.07
CA GLU A 267 -16.55 5.55 -20.57
C GLU A 267 -17.99 5.59 -21.11
N GLY A 268 -18.37 6.61 -21.88
CA GLY A 268 -19.70 6.77 -22.48
C GLY A 268 -20.69 7.60 -21.65
N TRP A 269 -20.24 8.22 -20.56
CA TRP A 269 -21.08 9.14 -19.79
C TRP A 269 -21.38 10.41 -20.57
N THR A 270 -22.55 10.94 -20.35
CA THR A 270 -23.02 12.19 -20.98
C THR A 270 -23.74 13.05 -19.95
N TYR A 271 -23.89 14.33 -20.25
CA TYR A 271 -24.63 15.24 -19.39
C TYR A 271 -26.07 14.76 -19.14
N GLY A 272 -26.55 14.92 -17.92
CA GLY A 272 -27.93 14.72 -17.50
C GLY A 272 -28.23 15.60 -16.29
N LYS A 273 -29.48 16.06 -16.12
CA LYS A 273 -29.87 16.93 -15.02
C LYS A 273 -29.69 16.28 -13.63
N GLU A 274 -29.74 14.96 -13.58
CA GLU A 274 -29.57 14.16 -12.38
C GLU A 274 -28.62 13.01 -12.72
N ARG A 275 -27.94 12.47 -11.68
CA ARG A 275 -27.08 11.31 -11.83
C ARG A 275 -27.90 10.06 -12.10
N ASP A 276 -27.59 9.36 -13.16
CA ASP A 276 -28.19 8.11 -13.56
C ASP A 276 -27.09 7.13 -14.01
N ASP A 277 -26.64 6.29 -13.10
CA ASP A 277 -25.57 5.32 -13.35
C ASP A 277 -25.97 4.28 -14.41
N LYS A 278 -27.27 3.96 -14.51
CA LYS A 278 -27.78 2.98 -15.48
C LYS A 278 -27.70 3.50 -16.92
N ASN A 279 -27.95 4.79 -17.12
CA ASN A 279 -27.94 5.43 -18.42
C ASN A 279 -26.71 6.30 -18.65
N LEU A 280 -25.71 6.19 -17.77
CA LEU A 280 -24.45 6.92 -17.81
C LEU A 280 -24.65 8.44 -17.94
N LYS A 281 -25.48 9.01 -17.03
CA LYS A 281 -25.76 10.46 -16.97
C LYS A 281 -25.18 11.08 -15.69
N HIS A 282 -24.53 12.24 -15.85
CA HIS A 282 -24.00 12.99 -14.72
C HIS A 282 -24.26 14.49 -14.88
N PRO A 283 -24.72 15.21 -13.81
CA PRO A 283 -25.02 16.64 -13.89
C PRO A 283 -23.77 17.50 -14.04
N ASP A 284 -22.62 17.04 -13.55
CA ASP A 284 -21.38 17.80 -13.55
C ASP A 284 -20.52 17.62 -14.82
N LEU A 285 -21.01 16.89 -15.83
CA LEU A 285 -20.38 16.84 -17.15
C LEU A 285 -20.67 18.13 -17.93
N ILE A 286 -20.24 19.25 -17.36
CA ILE A 286 -20.34 20.63 -17.85
C ILE A 286 -19.00 21.33 -17.63
N PRO A 287 -18.71 22.46 -18.29
CA PRO A 287 -17.47 23.22 -18.02
C PRO A 287 -17.34 23.59 -16.55
N TYR A 288 -16.12 23.54 -16.01
CA TYR A 288 -15.80 23.89 -14.63
C TYR A 288 -16.42 25.22 -14.18
N THR A 289 -16.35 26.24 -15.04
CA THR A 289 -16.94 27.58 -14.76
C THR A 289 -18.45 27.54 -14.50
N ALA A 290 -19.15 26.55 -15.05
CA ALA A 290 -20.60 26.36 -14.92
C ALA A 290 -21.00 25.47 -13.74
N LEU A 291 -20.03 24.82 -13.06
CA LEU A 291 -20.31 24.00 -11.88
C LEU A 291 -20.88 24.86 -10.74
N PRO A 292 -21.75 24.29 -9.89
CA PRO A 292 -22.08 24.86 -8.58
C PRO A 292 -20.83 25.11 -7.74
N ASP A 293 -20.84 26.14 -6.89
CA ASP A 293 -19.69 26.44 -6.02
C ASP A 293 -19.36 25.28 -5.07
N SER A 294 -20.37 24.51 -4.63
CA SER A 294 -20.17 23.30 -3.81
C SER A 294 -19.32 22.24 -4.52
N GLU A 295 -19.51 22.03 -5.81
CA GLU A 295 -18.75 21.07 -6.61
C GLU A 295 -17.33 21.58 -6.89
N LYS A 296 -17.18 22.85 -7.25
CA LYS A 296 -15.86 23.49 -7.40
C LYS A 296 -15.04 23.40 -6.11
N GLU A 297 -15.69 23.51 -4.95
CA GLU A 297 -15.00 23.46 -3.65
C GLU A 297 -14.35 22.10 -3.40
N TYR A 298 -14.92 20.99 -3.86
CA TYR A 298 -14.25 19.68 -3.80
C TYR A 298 -12.92 19.66 -4.56
N ASP A 299 -12.91 20.16 -5.79
CA ASP A 299 -11.71 20.22 -6.62
C ASP A 299 -10.67 21.17 -6.01
N ARG A 300 -11.12 22.32 -5.48
CA ARG A 300 -10.26 23.28 -4.78
C ARG A 300 -9.63 22.72 -3.52
N ILE A 301 -10.40 22.03 -2.67
CA ILE A 301 -9.89 21.39 -1.45
C ILE A 301 -8.81 20.36 -1.83
N MET A 302 -9.05 19.54 -2.86
CA MET A 302 -8.06 18.57 -3.33
C MET A 302 -6.79 19.25 -3.85
N ALA A 303 -6.93 20.33 -4.64
CA ALA A 303 -5.81 21.12 -5.13
C ALA A 303 -4.99 21.75 -3.98
N PHE A 304 -5.65 22.39 -3.02
CA PHE A 304 -5.01 22.97 -1.83
C PHE A 304 -4.26 21.95 -1.01
N ASN A 305 -4.93 20.84 -0.68
CA ASN A 305 -4.31 19.79 0.11
C ASN A 305 -3.11 19.18 -0.61
N THR A 306 -3.16 19.04 -1.93
CA THR A 306 -2.03 18.54 -2.72
C THR A 306 -0.84 19.50 -2.65
N ILE A 307 -1.05 20.80 -2.87
CA ILE A 307 0.01 21.83 -2.81
C ILE A 307 0.63 21.89 -1.41
N LYS A 308 -0.22 21.93 -0.37
CA LYS A 308 0.22 21.96 1.02
C LYS A 308 0.97 20.70 1.42
N LEU A 309 0.52 19.54 0.92
CA LEU A 309 1.18 18.25 1.17
C LEU A 309 2.58 18.22 0.57
N VAL A 310 2.76 18.71 -0.66
CA VAL A 310 4.08 18.85 -1.30
C VAL A 310 5.02 19.64 -0.39
N LYS A 311 4.58 20.81 0.12
CA LYS A 311 5.38 21.64 1.05
C LYS A 311 5.63 20.92 2.38
N LYS A 312 4.63 20.25 2.95
CA LYS A 312 4.78 19.51 4.21
C LYS A 312 5.79 18.37 4.11
N LEU A 313 5.86 17.70 2.96
CA LEU A 313 6.81 16.62 2.69
C LEU A 313 8.25 17.13 2.37
N GLY A 314 8.51 18.45 2.52
CA GLY A 314 9.84 19.01 2.37
C GLY A 314 10.19 19.43 0.93
N TYR A 315 9.23 19.35 0.00
CA TYR A 315 9.42 19.86 -1.36
C TYR A 315 8.98 21.33 -1.44
N ASP A 316 9.54 22.06 -2.40
CA ASP A 316 9.14 23.43 -2.69
C ASP A 316 8.56 23.56 -4.10
N ILE A 317 7.68 24.55 -4.29
CA ILE A 317 7.06 24.85 -5.58
C ILE A 317 7.58 26.20 -6.04
N VAL A 318 8.36 26.19 -7.12
CA VAL A 318 8.99 27.40 -7.67
C VAL A 318 8.38 27.71 -9.03
N LYS A 319 7.88 28.94 -9.21
CA LYS A 319 7.43 29.43 -10.52
C LYS A 319 8.66 29.69 -11.40
N LEU A 320 8.86 28.85 -12.43
CA LEU A 320 9.96 29.03 -13.36
C LEU A 320 9.79 30.29 -14.21
N THR A 321 10.87 30.98 -14.49
CA THR A 321 10.87 32.11 -15.42
C THR A 321 10.88 31.58 -16.86
N LYS A 322 10.39 32.41 -17.84
CA LYS A 322 10.37 32.03 -19.27
C LYS A 322 11.73 31.64 -19.88
N LYS A 323 12.84 31.81 -19.13
CA LYS A 323 14.17 31.37 -19.54
C LYS A 323 14.54 29.96 -19.05
N GLU A 324 13.74 29.43 -18.14
CA GLU A 324 13.98 28.12 -17.46
C GLU A 324 12.98 27.03 -17.93
N ILE A 325 12.02 27.42 -18.78
CA ILE A 325 11.14 26.54 -19.54
C ILE A 325 11.66 26.45 -20.97
#